data_520e95aefe8bdd4ce171bfb5a349ce1f
#
_entry.id   520e95aefe8bdd4ce171bfb5a349ce1f
#
_cell.length_a   1.000
_cell.length_b   1.000
_cell.length_c   1.000
_cell.angle_alpha   90.00
_cell.angle_beta   90.00
_cell.angle_gamma   90.00
#
_symmetry.space_group_name_H-M   'P 1'
#
loop_
_entity.id
_entity.type
_entity.pdbx_description
1 polymer ?
#
loop_
_entity_poly.entity_id
_entity_poly.type
_entity_poly.pdbx_seq_one_letter_code
_entity_poly.pdbx_strand_id
1 'polypeptide(L)'
;MSRHFFVLINPRSGRGQSQKIGKKVAAFFRLHKIKFAVFETRNDCRGAQTVEKNLTLNYTDLMIIGGDGTINEAINGLKLDLPVSFIPSGSGNDFVKNFRIGSTLEIQLDTALNGPITRIDIGLCNNRKFINGVGIGFDGQIAADMIHRKVPFLSGQLKYYYHVLH
;
A
#
# COMPACT_ATOMS: atom_id res chain seq x y z
N MET A 1 0.01 -11.75 23.42
CA MET A 1 -0.36 -12.58 22.24
C MET A 1 0.77 -12.55 21.24
N SER A 2 1.08 -13.67 20.58
CA SER A 2 2.09 -13.69 19.51
C SER A 2 1.53 -12.99 18.27
N ARG A 3 2.28 -12.05 17.66
CA ARG A 3 1.87 -11.35 16.46
C ARG A 3 1.81 -12.31 15.26
N HIS A 4 0.82 -12.13 14.39
CA HIS A 4 0.64 -12.91 13.17
C HIS A 4 0.30 -11.96 12.02
N PHE A 5 1.25 -11.76 11.12
CA PHE A 5 1.15 -10.79 10.04
C PHE A 5 0.47 -11.36 8.80
N PHE A 6 -0.54 -10.64 8.31
CA PHE A 6 -1.01 -10.74 6.95
C PHE A 6 -0.16 -9.83 6.07
N VAL A 7 0.66 -10.35 5.19
CA VAL A 7 1.55 -9.55 4.33
C VAL A 7 0.95 -9.47 2.93
N LEU A 8 0.44 -8.31 2.56
CA LEU A 8 -0.07 -8.03 1.22
C LEU A 8 1.04 -7.44 0.35
N ILE A 9 1.30 -8.04 -0.79
CA ILE A 9 2.30 -7.58 -1.76
C ILE A 9 1.62 -7.26 -3.09
N ASN A 10 1.88 -6.08 -3.66
CA ASN A 10 1.59 -5.81 -5.04
C ASN A 10 2.85 -6.05 -5.89
N PRO A 11 3.00 -7.19 -6.56
CA PRO A 11 4.24 -7.55 -7.24
C PRO A 11 4.62 -6.60 -8.38
N ARG A 12 3.66 -5.82 -8.90
CA ARG A 12 3.90 -4.84 -9.98
C ARG A 12 4.34 -3.47 -9.49
N SER A 13 4.14 -3.16 -8.21
CA SER A 13 4.51 -1.85 -7.64
C SER A 13 6.04 -1.65 -7.71
N GLY A 14 6.43 -0.40 -7.98
CA GLY A 14 7.85 -0.05 -8.10
C GLY A 14 8.60 -0.82 -9.19
N ARG A 15 7.94 -1.16 -10.31
CA ARG A 15 8.51 -1.96 -11.42
C ARG A 15 9.05 -3.32 -10.94
N GLY A 16 8.33 -3.97 -10.02
CA GLY A 16 8.69 -5.28 -9.46
C GLY A 16 9.58 -5.20 -8.21
N GLN A 17 9.87 -4.02 -7.71
CA GLN A 17 10.65 -3.86 -6.48
C GLN A 17 9.93 -4.41 -5.25
N SER A 18 8.59 -4.30 -5.19
CA SER A 18 7.77 -4.88 -4.13
C SER A 18 8.01 -6.37 -3.93
N GLN A 19 8.16 -7.12 -5.01
CA GLN A 19 8.40 -8.56 -4.94
C GLN A 19 9.77 -8.87 -4.32
N LYS A 20 10.80 -8.09 -4.67
CA LYS A 20 12.14 -8.21 -4.07
C LYS A 20 12.12 -7.87 -2.58
N ILE A 21 11.41 -6.79 -2.21
CA ILE A 21 11.21 -6.39 -0.82
C ILE A 21 10.44 -7.47 -0.06
N GLY A 22 9.35 -7.99 -0.61
CA GLY A 22 8.57 -9.06 -0.01
C GLY A 22 9.39 -10.30 0.33
N LYS A 23 10.33 -10.70 -0.56
CA LYS A 23 11.26 -11.80 -0.27
C LYS A 23 12.17 -11.50 0.92
N LYS A 24 12.69 -10.26 1.02
CA LYS A 24 13.53 -9.84 2.17
C LYS A 24 12.72 -9.81 3.46
N VAL A 25 11.48 -9.28 3.45
CA VAL A 25 10.58 -9.29 4.60
C VAL A 25 10.28 -10.71 5.06
N ALA A 26 9.96 -11.61 4.13
CA ALA A 26 9.69 -13.02 4.46
C ALA A 26 10.93 -13.72 5.05
N ALA A 27 12.12 -13.43 4.54
CA ALA A 27 13.37 -13.96 5.10
C ALA A 27 13.61 -13.43 6.53
N PHE A 28 13.42 -12.13 6.75
CA PHE A 28 13.53 -11.51 8.06
C PHE A 28 12.53 -12.12 9.06
N PHE A 29 11.25 -12.27 8.68
CA PHE A 29 10.24 -12.85 9.55
C PHE A 29 10.53 -14.31 9.92
N ARG A 30 11.04 -15.11 8.97
CA ARG A 30 11.48 -16.49 9.28
C ARG A 30 12.64 -16.53 10.26
N LEU A 31 13.66 -15.68 10.04
CA LEU A 31 14.83 -15.58 10.92
C LEU A 31 14.43 -15.23 12.36
N HIS A 32 13.49 -14.30 12.52
CA HIS A 32 13.00 -13.83 13.83
C HIS A 32 11.81 -14.63 14.37
N LYS A 33 11.44 -15.76 13.75
CA LYS A 33 10.33 -16.63 14.15
C LYS A 33 8.99 -15.91 14.29
N ILE A 34 8.78 -14.86 13.48
CA ILE A 34 7.52 -14.11 13.42
C ILE A 34 6.54 -14.89 12.55
N LYS A 35 5.31 -15.09 13.01
CA LYS A 35 4.27 -15.75 12.21
C LYS A 35 3.76 -14.80 11.13
N PHE A 36 3.67 -15.29 9.89
CA PHE A 36 3.14 -14.52 8.77
C PHE A 36 2.62 -15.41 7.66
N ALA A 37 1.73 -14.84 6.83
CA ALA A 37 1.36 -15.39 5.54
C ALA A 37 1.42 -14.29 4.48
N VAL A 38 1.86 -14.66 3.28
CA VAL A 38 2.03 -13.72 2.15
C VAL A 38 0.90 -13.91 1.16
N PHE A 39 0.30 -12.79 0.76
CA PHE A 39 -0.73 -12.71 -0.25
C PHE A 39 -0.33 -11.70 -1.31
N GLU A 40 -0.47 -12.06 -2.58
CA GLU A 40 -0.17 -11.17 -3.69
C GLU A 40 -1.45 -10.65 -4.33
N THR A 41 -1.44 -9.35 -4.70
CA THR A 41 -2.51 -8.80 -5.54
C THR A 41 -2.37 -9.37 -6.95
N ARG A 42 -3.51 -9.63 -7.61
CA ARG A 42 -3.52 -10.08 -9.00
C ARG A 42 -3.43 -8.92 -9.99
N ASN A 43 -3.28 -9.23 -11.26
CA ASN A 43 -3.07 -8.26 -12.36
C ASN A 43 -4.19 -7.22 -12.53
N ASP A 44 -5.35 -7.46 -11.95
CA ASP A 44 -6.56 -6.65 -12.05
C ASP A 44 -6.81 -5.76 -10.82
N CYS A 45 -5.75 -5.45 -10.06
CA CYS A 45 -5.82 -4.56 -8.87
C CYS A 45 -6.84 -5.02 -7.82
N ARG A 46 -6.85 -6.32 -7.49
CA ARG A 46 -7.80 -6.90 -6.52
C ARG A 46 -7.26 -6.96 -5.09
N GLY A 47 -6.50 -5.95 -4.67
CA GLY A 47 -6.00 -5.86 -3.28
C GLY A 47 -7.13 -5.90 -2.26
N ALA A 48 -8.23 -5.15 -2.50
CA ALA A 48 -9.39 -5.15 -1.64
C ALA A 48 -10.01 -6.55 -1.47
N GLN A 49 -10.24 -7.26 -2.57
CA GLN A 49 -10.80 -8.61 -2.52
C GLN A 49 -9.85 -9.62 -1.86
N THR A 50 -8.53 -9.45 -2.06
CA THR A 50 -7.52 -10.31 -1.43
C THR A 50 -7.56 -10.15 0.09
N VAL A 51 -7.62 -8.91 0.59
CA VAL A 51 -7.75 -8.62 2.02
C VAL A 51 -9.09 -9.12 2.55
N GLU A 52 -10.21 -8.77 1.90
CA GLU A 52 -11.55 -9.14 2.34
C GLU A 52 -11.74 -10.65 2.50
N LYS A 53 -11.19 -11.44 1.56
CA LYS A 53 -11.38 -12.91 1.56
C LYS A 53 -10.45 -13.64 2.50
N ASN A 54 -9.23 -13.15 2.72
CA ASN A 54 -8.19 -13.93 3.38
C ASN A 54 -7.78 -13.36 4.74
N LEU A 55 -8.03 -12.07 5.02
CA LEU A 55 -7.73 -11.48 6.31
C LEU A 55 -8.81 -11.87 7.32
N THR A 56 -8.47 -12.77 8.21
CA THR A 56 -9.36 -13.30 9.27
C THR A 56 -8.90 -12.86 10.66
N LEU A 57 -9.68 -13.17 11.69
CA LEU A 57 -9.35 -12.89 13.09
C LEU A 57 -8.08 -13.61 13.60
N ASN A 58 -7.53 -14.53 12.83
CA ASN A 58 -6.27 -15.19 13.16
C ASN A 58 -5.05 -14.30 12.96
N TYR A 59 -5.18 -13.21 12.19
CA TYR A 59 -4.13 -12.23 11.99
C TYR A 59 -4.28 -11.08 13.00
N THR A 60 -3.15 -10.62 13.50
CA THR A 60 -3.10 -9.50 14.44
C THR A 60 -2.66 -8.20 13.76
N ASP A 61 -2.07 -8.29 12.57
CA ASP A 61 -1.44 -7.19 11.86
C ASP A 61 -1.61 -7.35 10.34
N LEU A 62 -1.78 -6.22 9.65
CA LEU A 62 -1.70 -6.14 8.20
C LEU A 62 -0.44 -5.37 7.79
N MET A 63 0.46 -6.01 7.03
CA MET A 63 1.60 -5.34 6.41
C MET A 63 1.38 -5.20 4.91
N ILE A 64 1.50 -3.99 4.39
CA ILE A 64 1.29 -3.70 2.97
C ILE A 64 2.63 -3.32 2.32
N ILE A 65 3.03 -4.07 1.31
CA ILE A 65 4.23 -3.81 0.50
C ILE A 65 3.77 -3.34 -0.88
N GLY A 66 3.83 -2.03 -1.11
CA GLY A 66 3.27 -1.43 -2.32
C GLY A 66 3.39 0.09 -2.35
N GLY A 67 2.63 0.73 -3.23
CA GLY A 67 2.47 2.18 -3.28
C GLY A 67 1.08 2.60 -2.80
N ASP A 68 0.76 3.90 -2.94
CA ASP A 68 -0.49 4.51 -2.49
C ASP A 68 -1.75 3.78 -2.99
N GLY A 69 -1.74 3.33 -4.25
CA GLY A 69 -2.85 2.54 -4.81
C GLY A 69 -3.06 1.21 -4.09
N THR A 70 -1.98 0.52 -3.72
CA THR A 70 -2.07 -0.75 -2.98
C THR A 70 -2.60 -0.53 -1.58
N ILE A 71 -2.18 0.56 -0.92
CA ILE A 71 -2.69 0.95 0.40
C ILE A 71 -4.19 1.23 0.29
N ASN A 72 -4.59 2.05 -0.69
CA ASN A 72 -6.00 2.41 -0.90
C ASN A 72 -6.89 1.19 -1.19
N GLU A 73 -6.40 0.24 -1.96
CA GLU A 73 -7.11 -1.03 -2.18
C GLU A 73 -7.22 -1.85 -0.90
N ALA A 74 -6.13 -2.00 -0.16
CA ALA A 74 -6.11 -2.79 1.08
C ALA A 74 -7.10 -2.27 2.11
N ILE A 75 -7.16 -0.95 2.34
CA ILE A 75 -8.10 -0.35 3.30
C ILE A 75 -9.57 -0.52 2.88
N ASN A 76 -9.84 -0.59 1.57
CA ASN A 76 -11.20 -0.85 1.07
C ASN A 76 -11.64 -2.30 1.30
N GLY A 77 -10.70 -3.25 1.40
CA GLY A 77 -10.97 -4.63 1.80
C GLY A 77 -10.93 -4.87 3.30
N LEU A 78 -10.39 -3.92 4.06
CA LEU A 78 -10.18 -4.06 5.50
C LEU A 78 -11.50 -3.86 6.27
N LYS A 79 -11.92 -4.92 6.98
CA LYS A 79 -13.12 -4.93 7.83
C LYS A 79 -12.78 -5.06 9.32
N LEU A 80 -11.53 -5.37 9.65
CA LEU A 80 -11.06 -5.58 11.02
C LEU A 80 -10.33 -4.34 11.52
N ASP A 81 -10.49 -4.02 12.81
CA ASP A 81 -9.69 -3.00 13.50
C ASP A 81 -8.39 -3.65 13.99
N LEU A 82 -7.34 -3.52 13.19
CA LEU A 82 -6.02 -4.04 13.51
C LEU A 82 -4.92 -3.08 13.01
N PRO A 83 -3.71 -3.14 13.59
CA PRO A 83 -2.58 -2.35 13.15
C PRO A 83 -2.22 -2.60 11.70
N VAL A 84 -1.98 -1.51 10.95
CA VAL A 84 -1.54 -1.56 9.56
C VAL A 84 -0.16 -0.94 9.45
N SER A 85 0.79 -1.67 8.87
CA SER A 85 2.14 -1.18 8.59
C SER A 85 2.39 -1.13 7.08
N PHE A 86 3.26 -0.21 6.66
CA PHE A 86 3.53 0.05 5.24
C PHE A 86 5.02 -0.06 4.95
N ILE A 87 5.34 -0.80 3.89
CA ILE A 87 6.67 -0.84 3.30
C ILE A 87 6.56 -0.23 1.89
N PRO A 88 6.95 1.03 1.73
CA PRO A 88 6.75 1.76 0.48
C PRO A 88 7.64 1.21 -0.63
N SER A 89 7.05 0.96 -1.78
CA SER A 89 7.75 0.48 -2.97
C SER A 89 7.17 1.05 -4.27
N GLY A 90 6.21 1.97 -4.16
CA GLY A 90 5.63 2.71 -5.28
C GLY A 90 6.48 3.91 -5.69
N SER A 91 6.02 4.64 -6.72
CA SER A 91 6.72 5.81 -7.25
C SER A 91 6.47 7.10 -6.43
N GLY A 92 5.27 7.27 -5.88
CA GLY A 92 4.87 8.46 -5.11
C GLY A 92 5.05 8.24 -3.62
N ASN A 93 4.35 7.27 -3.08
CA ASN A 93 4.29 6.93 -1.66
C ASN A 93 3.92 8.13 -0.78
N ASP A 94 2.95 8.93 -1.26
CA ASP A 94 2.62 10.22 -0.65
C ASP A 94 1.97 10.05 0.72
N PHE A 95 1.15 9.02 0.90
CA PHE A 95 0.57 8.72 2.19
C PHE A 95 1.63 8.48 3.27
N VAL A 96 2.63 7.69 2.93
CA VAL A 96 3.65 7.23 3.89
C VAL A 96 4.59 8.36 4.30
N LYS A 97 4.73 9.42 3.49
CA LYS A 97 5.53 10.61 3.81
C LYS A 97 5.04 11.37 5.04
N ASN A 98 3.77 11.18 5.42
CA ASN A 98 3.21 11.78 6.63
C ASN A 98 3.67 11.07 7.92
N PHE A 99 4.38 9.95 7.82
CA PHE A 99 4.80 9.14 8.96
C PHE A 99 6.32 8.97 9.00
N ARG A 100 6.86 8.89 10.20
CA ARG A 100 8.30 8.62 10.41
C ARG A 100 8.55 7.11 10.45
N ILE A 101 8.45 6.45 9.28
CA ILE A 101 8.64 4.99 9.17
C ILE A 101 10.09 4.57 8.92
N GLY A 102 10.99 5.52 8.71
CA GLY A 102 12.39 5.26 8.38
C GLY A 102 12.67 5.10 6.88
N SER A 103 13.95 5.24 6.50
CA SER A 103 14.41 5.24 5.11
C SER A 103 14.91 3.88 4.62
N THR A 104 15.31 2.98 5.52
CA THR A 104 15.79 1.64 5.15
C THR A 104 14.77 0.57 5.52
N LEU A 105 14.84 -0.59 4.87
CA LEU A 105 13.93 -1.70 5.13
C LEU A 105 14.03 -2.18 6.58
N GLU A 106 15.23 -2.19 7.14
CA GLU A 106 15.49 -2.62 8.52
C GLU A 106 14.77 -1.70 9.51
N ILE A 107 14.88 -0.36 9.34
CA ILE A 107 14.19 0.61 10.19
C ILE A 107 12.67 0.52 10.01
N GLN A 108 12.20 0.32 8.79
CA GLN A 108 10.76 0.17 8.51
C GLN A 108 10.19 -1.09 9.18
N LEU A 109 10.93 -2.20 9.16
CA LEU A 109 10.55 -3.43 9.85
C LEU A 109 10.57 -3.25 11.37
N ASP A 110 11.59 -2.58 11.91
CA ASP A 110 11.63 -2.26 13.34
C ASP A 110 10.44 -1.37 13.74
N THR A 111 10.15 -0.33 12.96
CA THR A 111 8.97 0.53 13.17
C THR A 111 7.66 -0.28 13.13
N ALA A 112 7.52 -1.19 12.19
CA ALA A 112 6.33 -2.04 12.08
C ALA A 112 6.18 -3.01 13.27
N LEU A 113 7.29 -3.46 13.85
CA LEU A 113 7.29 -4.40 14.97
C LEU A 113 7.19 -3.72 16.34
N ASN A 114 7.89 -2.61 16.52
CA ASN A 114 8.13 -2.00 17.82
C ASN A 114 7.66 -0.55 17.92
N GLY A 115 7.30 0.07 16.78
CA GLY A 115 6.88 1.47 16.74
C GLY A 115 5.50 1.71 17.36
N PRO A 116 5.19 2.97 17.68
CA PRO A 116 3.89 3.35 18.22
C PRO A 116 2.78 3.18 17.19
N ILE A 117 1.60 2.75 17.64
CA ILE A 117 0.39 2.69 16.82
C ILE A 117 -0.30 4.05 16.90
N THR A 118 -0.53 4.67 15.75
CA THR A 118 -1.27 5.93 15.63
C THR A 118 -2.60 5.67 14.95
N ARG A 119 -3.70 6.15 15.52
CA ARG A 119 -5.01 6.16 14.87
C ARG A 119 -5.06 7.32 13.88
N ILE A 120 -5.61 7.06 12.72
CA ILE A 120 -5.82 8.06 11.67
C ILE A 120 -7.27 8.00 11.20
N ASP A 121 -7.77 9.14 10.75
CA ASP A 121 -9.06 9.20 10.09
C ASP A 121 -8.97 8.66 8.66
N ILE A 122 -10.03 8.00 8.23
CA ILE A 122 -10.18 7.52 6.85
C ILE A 122 -11.37 8.25 6.24
N GLY A 123 -11.13 8.92 5.11
CA GLY A 123 -12.20 9.56 4.36
C GLY A 123 -13.11 8.55 3.64
N LEU A 124 -14.36 8.92 3.43
CA LEU A 124 -15.35 8.13 2.70
C LEU A 124 -15.98 8.96 1.59
N CYS A 125 -15.91 8.49 0.36
CA CYS A 125 -16.57 9.09 -0.80
C CYS A 125 -17.29 8.00 -1.60
N ASN A 126 -18.60 8.14 -1.82
CA ASN A 126 -19.44 7.17 -2.52
C ASN A 126 -19.19 5.71 -2.05
N ASN A 127 -19.20 5.49 -0.75
CA ASN A 127 -18.94 4.18 -0.10
C ASN A 127 -17.52 3.61 -0.34
N ARG A 128 -16.58 4.39 -0.86
CA ARG A 128 -15.17 4.02 -0.99
C ARG A 128 -14.32 4.78 0.00
N LYS A 129 -13.52 4.06 0.73
CA LYS A 129 -12.52 4.60 1.65
C LYS A 129 -11.37 5.23 0.87
N PHE A 130 -10.84 6.33 1.36
CA PHE A 130 -9.61 6.95 0.83
C PHE A 130 -8.72 7.48 1.97
N ILE A 131 -7.42 7.57 1.73
CA ILE A 131 -6.40 7.94 2.73
C ILE A 131 -5.65 9.23 2.39
N ASN A 132 -5.56 9.62 1.12
CA ASN A 132 -4.86 10.85 0.71
C ASN A 132 -5.87 11.94 0.35
N GLY A 133 -6.57 11.78 -0.76
CA GLY A 133 -7.49 12.77 -1.26
C GLY A 133 -8.41 12.22 -2.33
N VAL A 134 -9.46 13.01 -2.62
CA VAL A 134 -10.41 12.76 -3.72
C VAL A 134 -10.39 13.99 -4.60
N GLY A 135 -10.07 13.80 -5.89
CA GLY A 135 -10.16 14.85 -6.90
C GLY A 135 -11.56 14.88 -7.53
N ILE A 136 -12.15 16.05 -7.64
CA ILE A 136 -13.45 16.29 -8.30
C ILE A 136 -13.27 17.35 -9.36
N GLY A 137 -13.92 17.20 -10.52
CA GLY A 137 -13.79 18.14 -11.62
C GLY A 137 -12.44 18.03 -12.31
N PHE A 138 -11.70 19.10 -12.47
CA PHE A 138 -10.44 19.18 -13.21
C PHE A 138 -9.40 18.17 -12.73
N ASP A 139 -9.15 18.07 -11.43
CA ASP A 139 -8.20 17.12 -10.86
C ASP A 139 -8.62 15.66 -11.10
N GLY A 140 -9.91 15.39 -10.98
CA GLY A 140 -10.48 14.07 -11.27
C GLY A 140 -10.30 13.67 -12.75
N GLN A 141 -10.47 14.63 -13.66
CA GLN A 141 -10.27 14.42 -15.10
C GLN A 141 -8.81 14.13 -15.42
N ILE A 142 -7.86 14.89 -14.85
CA ILE A 142 -6.42 14.65 -15.02
C ILE A 142 -6.05 13.26 -14.52
N ALA A 143 -6.54 12.88 -13.34
CA ALA A 143 -6.26 11.57 -12.76
C ALA A 143 -6.79 10.43 -13.65
N ALA A 144 -8.00 10.58 -14.20
CA ALA A 144 -8.58 9.64 -15.15
C ALA A 144 -7.75 9.54 -16.44
N ASP A 145 -7.34 10.67 -17.00
CA ASP A 145 -6.52 10.70 -18.22
C ASP A 145 -5.13 10.07 -17.99
N MET A 146 -4.53 10.27 -16.82
CA MET A 146 -3.27 9.61 -16.47
C MET A 146 -3.38 8.08 -16.43
N ILE A 147 -4.55 7.53 -16.10
CA ILE A 147 -4.80 6.09 -16.07
C ILE A 147 -5.04 5.58 -17.49
N HIS A 148 -5.88 6.26 -18.26
CA HIS A 148 -6.37 5.77 -19.56
C HIS A 148 -5.44 6.12 -20.73
N ARG A 149 -4.74 7.25 -20.68
CA ARG A 149 -3.83 7.69 -21.73
C ARG A 149 -2.38 7.36 -21.38
N LYS A 150 -1.83 6.37 -22.08
CA LYS A 150 -0.40 6.04 -21.97
C LYS A 150 0.39 7.07 -22.76
N VAL A 151 1.12 7.94 -22.08
CA VAL A 151 2.09 8.83 -22.71
C VAL A 151 3.46 8.13 -22.64
N PRO A 152 3.98 7.62 -23.77
CA PRO A 152 5.30 6.99 -23.78
C PRO A 152 6.38 8.01 -23.41
N PHE A 153 7.43 7.55 -22.74
CA PHE A 153 8.61 8.34 -22.32
C PHE A 153 8.41 9.35 -21.19
N LEU A 154 7.18 9.63 -20.72
CA LEU A 154 6.94 10.50 -19.58
C LEU A 154 6.60 9.70 -18.32
N SER A 155 7.22 10.04 -17.19
CA SER A 155 6.95 9.39 -15.90
C SER A 155 6.83 10.41 -14.77
N GLY A 156 6.10 10.05 -13.72
CA GLY A 156 5.95 10.87 -12.52
C GLY A 156 5.33 12.24 -12.79
N GLN A 157 5.93 13.29 -12.25
CA GLN A 157 5.43 14.66 -12.33
C GLN A 157 5.34 15.21 -13.75
N LEU A 158 6.25 14.82 -14.65
CA LEU A 158 6.24 15.25 -16.04
C LEU A 158 4.98 14.75 -16.77
N LYS A 159 4.54 13.53 -16.47
CA LYS A 159 3.28 12.99 -17.03
C LYS A 159 2.07 13.79 -16.52
N TYR A 160 2.07 14.18 -15.27
CA TYR A 160 1.02 15.01 -14.68
C TYR A 160 0.93 16.37 -15.39
N TYR A 161 2.06 17.09 -15.52
CA TYR A 161 2.08 18.38 -16.23
C TYR A 161 1.63 18.29 -17.68
N TYR A 162 1.97 17.20 -18.37
CA TYR A 162 1.49 16.97 -19.73
C TYR A 162 -0.04 16.92 -19.78
N HIS A 163 -0.69 16.20 -18.85
CA HIS A 163 -2.17 16.10 -18.82
C HIS A 163 -2.86 17.37 -18.29
N VAL A 164 -2.14 18.22 -17.56
CA VAL A 164 -2.65 19.56 -17.14
C VAL A 164 -2.72 20.53 -18.32
N LEU A 165 -1.79 20.39 -19.27
CA LEU A 165 -1.64 21.35 -20.40
C LEU A 165 -2.38 20.90 -21.67
N HIS A 166 -2.90 19.70 -21.73
CA HIS A 166 -3.60 19.10 -22.89
C HIS A 166 -4.94 18.52 -22.49
#